data_b62665faa0d5e72c423931e5f93deb90
#
_entry.id   b62665faa0d5e72c423931e5f93deb90
#
_cell.length_a   1.000
_cell.length_b   1.000
_cell.length_c   1.000
_cell.angle_alpha   90.00
_cell.angle_beta   90.00
_cell.angle_gamma   90.00
#
_symmetry.space_group_name_H-M   'P 1'
#
loop_
_entity.id
_entity.type
_entity.pdbx_description
1 polymer ?
#
loop_
_entity_poly.entity_id
_entity_poly.type
_entity_poly.pdbx_seq_one_letter_code
_entity_poly.pdbx_strand_id
1 'polypeptide(L)'
;EKLRSGQKPHWRFKLDEKIIEWNDLIKGVVKFDLKNLSDPILIREDGSFLYHLPSVIDDIEEEISHIIRGEDHISNTAFHIEIFRALKASIPNFAHHPFLTDQQGKGFGKRIGSLSIENLKNEGYENITILNYLINIGSSKDITPDTILDDVLENFDIKNISNSSAKFSDKVLKSLNSDVLKN
;
A
#
# COMPACT_ATOMS: atom_id res chain seq x y z
N GLU A 1 -25.33 -22.62 22.91
CA GLU A 1 -26.72 -22.68 22.38
C GLU A 1 -26.75 -22.59 20.85
N LYS A 2 -26.18 -21.53 20.24
CA LYS A 2 -26.16 -21.32 18.77
C LYS A 2 -25.45 -22.45 17.99
N LEU A 3 -24.34 -23.00 18.49
CA LEU A 3 -23.64 -24.12 17.84
C LEU A 3 -24.48 -25.42 17.89
N ARG A 4 -25.27 -25.61 18.95
CA ARG A 4 -26.17 -26.79 19.09
C ARG A 4 -27.38 -26.70 18.15
N SER A 5 -27.74 -25.49 17.70
CA SER A 5 -28.78 -25.27 16.69
C SER A 5 -28.31 -25.39 15.25
N GLY A 6 -27.07 -25.83 15.02
CA GLY A 6 -26.49 -25.99 13.68
C GLY A 6 -25.94 -24.70 13.04
N GLN A 7 -25.92 -23.58 13.79
CA GLN A 7 -25.35 -22.34 13.30
C GLN A 7 -23.83 -22.45 13.29
N LYS A 8 -23.20 -22.28 12.12
CA LYS A 8 -21.75 -22.27 11.97
C LYS A 8 -21.17 -20.93 12.49
N PRO A 9 -20.06 -20.95 13.24
CA PRO A 9 -19.44 -19.74 13.76
C PRO A 9 -18.57 -19.07 12.69
N HIS A 10 -18.42 -17.75 12.80
CA HIS A 10 -17.26 -17.06 12.26
C HIS A 10 -16.06 -17.28 13.19
N TRP A 11 -14.88 -17.50 12.60
CA TRP A 11 -13.64 -17.57 13.37
C TRP A 11 -12.98 -16.19 13.38
N ARG A 12 -12.71 -15.71 14.60
CA ARG A 12 -12.06 -14.42 14.82
C ARG A 12 -10.69 -14.64 15.43
N PHE A 13 -9.76 -13.78 15.03
CA PHE A 13 -8.47 -13.70 15.70
C PHE A 13 -8.65 -12.88 16.98
N LYS A 14 -8.34 -13.48 18.13
CA LYS A 14 -8.42 -12.77 19.40
C LYS A 14 -7.21 -11.87 19.54
N LEU A 15 -7.46 -10.57 19.61
CA LEU A 15 -6.43 -9.57 19.84
C LEU A 15 -6.10 -9.48 21.34
N ASP A 16 -4.82 -9.30 21.65
CA ASP A 16 -4.42 -8.89 22.99
C ASP A 16 -4.64 -7.37 23.15
N GLU A 17 -5.06 -6.97 24.34
CA GLU A 17 -5.22 -5.55 24.68
C GLU A 17 -3.84 -4.90 24.91
N LYS A 18 -3.14 -4.60 23.86
CA LYS A 18 -1.78 -4.01 23.92
C LYS A 18 -1.55 -2.99 22.81
N ILE A 19 -0.50 -2.21 22.99
CA ILE A 19 0.02 -1.32 21.95
C ILE A 19 0.97 -2.12 21.07
N ILE A 20 0.72 -2.08 19.75
CA ILE A 20 1.63 -2.58 18.73
C ILE A 20 2.44 -1.41 18.19
N GLU A 21 3.74 -1.61 18.13
CA GLU A 21 4.68 -0.64 17.58
C GLU A 21 5.52 -1.30 16.48
N TRP A 22 5.71 -0.58 15.37
CA TRP A 22 6.65 -0.96 14.31
C TRP A 22 7.30 0.28 13.70
N ASN A 23 8.44 0.07 13.05
CA ASN A 23 9.10 1.11 12.29
C ASN A 23 8.67 0.98 10.82
N ASP A 24 7.85 1.92 10.37
CA ASP A 24 7.43 2.01 8.98
C ASP A 24 8.46 2.77 8.16
N LEU A 25 8.81 2.28 6.98
CA LEU A 25 9.88 2.87 6.17
C LEU A 25 9.57 4.28 5.65
N ILE A 26 8.29 4.64 5.59
CA ILE A 26 7.83 5.97 5.15
C ILE A 26 7.31 6.79 6.34
N LYS A 27 6.45 6.19 7.19
CA LYS A 27 5.79 6.90 8.29
C LYS A 27 6.66 7.01 9.55
N GLY A 28 7.78 6.29 9.62
CA GLY A 28 8.60 6.19 10.84
C GLY A 28 7.93 5.33 11.90
N VAL A 29 8.11 5.67 13.16
CA VAL A 29 7.55 4.89 14.28
C VAL A 29 6.03 5.03 14.32
N VAL A 30 5.31 3.94 14.08
CA VAL A 30 3.84 3.85 14.17
C VAL A 30 3.47 3.09 15.44
N LYS A 31 2.55 3.64 16.23
CA LYS A 31 1.98 3.02 17.44
C LYS A 31 0.47 2.84 17.25
N PHE A 32 -0.01 1.65 17.50
CA PHE A 32 -1.41 1.32 17.34
C PHE A 32 -1.96 0.60 18.58
N ASP A 33 -3.00 1.16 19.20
CA ASP A 33 -3.64 0.57 20.38
C ASP A 33 -4.73 -0.40 19.93
N LEU A 34 -4.50 -1.69 20.12
CA LEU A 34 -5.41 -2.77 19.74
C LEU A 34 -6.73 -2.76 20.56
N LYS A 35 -6.78 -2.10 21.72
CA LYS A 35 -8.03 -1.95 22.50
C LYS A 35 -9.15 -1.26 21.73
N ASN A 36 -8.78 -0.41 20.76
CA ASN A 36 -9.72 0.34 19.94
C ASN A 36 -10.23 -0.46 18.73
N LEU A 37 -9.80 -1.70 18.57
CA LEU A 37 -10.16 -2.56 17.47
C LEU A 37 -11.00 -3.73 17.93
N SER A 38 -11.92 -4.17 17.09
CA SER A 38 -12.61 -5.45 17.28
C SER A 38 -11.80 -6.59 16.71
N ASP A 39 -11.89 -7.77 17.33
CA ASP A 39 -11.27 -9.00 16.81
C ASP A 39 -11.66 -9.22 15.34
N PRO A 40 -10.69 -9.28 14.42
CA PRO A 40 -10.99 -9.45 12.99
C PRO A 40 -11.52 -10.84 12.70
N ILE A 41 -12.50 -10.94 11.81
CA ILE A 41 -12.94 -12.24 11.29
C ILE A 41 -11.89 -12.73 10.31
N LEU A 42 -11.40 -13.95 10.54
CA LEU A 42 -10.46 -14.62 9.62
C LEU A 42 -11.17 -15.57 8.67
N ILE A 43 -12.20 -16.29 9.19
CA ILE A 43 -12.95 -17.29 8.41
C ILE A 43 -14.44 -17.07 8.67
N ARG A 44 -15.22 -17.04 7.60
CA ARG A 44 -16.69 -16.94 7.68
C ARG A 44 -17.33 -18.27 8.02
N GLU A 45 -18.62 -18.24 8.33
CA GLU A 45 -19.44 -19.42 8.62
C GLU A 45 -19.51 -20.41 7.47
N ASP A 46 -19.37 -19.95 6.21
CA ASP A 46 -19.32 -20.77 5.01
C ASP A 46 -17.96 -21.41 4.73
N GLY A 47 -16.95 -21.11 5.57
CA GLY A 47 -15.57 -21.56 5.45
C GLY A 47 -14.71 -20.67 4.54
N SER A 48 -15.24 -19.58 3.98
CA SER A 48 -14.44 -18.65 3.17
C SER A 48 -13.50 -17.84 4.02
N PHE A 49 -12.26 -17.66 3.56
CA PHE A 49 -11.25 -16.84 4.21
C PHE A 49 -11.47 -15.37 3.92
N LEU A 50 -11.18 -14.52 4.90
CA LEU A 50 -11.14 -13.07 4.75
C LEU A 50 -9.70 -12.59 4.65
N TYR A 51 -9.53 -11.43 4.04
CA TYR A 51 -8.28 -10.80 3.63
C TYR A 51 -7.08 -11.00 4.57
N HIS A 52 -7.26 -10.84 5.86
CA HIS A 52 -6.12 -10.80 6.80
C HIS A 52 -5.34 -12.11 6.88
N LEU A 53 -6.03 -13.26 6.88
CA LEU A 53 -5.35 -14.55 7.03
C LEU A 53 -4.64 -14.99 5.76
N PRO A 54 -5.29 -15.07 4.58
CA PRO A 54 -4.60 -15.47 3.36
C PRO A 54 -3.46 -14.51 3.01
N SER A 55 -3.65 -13.19 3.17
CA SER A 55 -2.59 -12.23 2.89
C SER A 55 -1.32 -12.49 3.70
N VAL A 56 -1.44 -12.80 5.01
CA VAL A 56 -0.28 -13.12 5.84
C VAL A 56 0.33 -14.48 5.48
N ILE A 57 -0.50 -15.47 5.14
CA ILE A 57 0.00 -16.79 4.72
C ILE A 57 0.78 -16.68 3.42
N ASP A 58 0.23 -15.98 2.42
CA ASP A 58 0.90 -15.75 1.14
C ASP A 58 2.24 -15.03 1.34
N ASP A 59 2.26 -13.97 2.18
CA ASP A 59 3.49 -13.24 2.51
C ASP A 59 4.55 -14.13 3.17
N ILE A 60 4.14 -15.11 3.98
CA ILE A 60 5.04 -16.08 4.63
C ILE A 60 5.55 -17.10 3.61
N GLU A 61 4.68 -17.68 2.80
CA GLU A 61 5.01 -18.73 1.84
C GLU A 61 5.92 -18.22 0.72
N GLU A 62 5.69 -16.97 0.28
CA GLU A 62 6.50 -16.28 -0.74
C GLU A 62 7.72 -15.54 -0.16
N GLU A 63 7.99 -15.70 1.13
CA GLU A 63 9.13 -15.07 1.82
C GLU A 63 9.24 -13.55 1.58
N ILE A 64 8.08 -12.85 1.60
CA ILE A 64 8.00 -11.41 1.34
C ILE A 64 8.78 -10.64 2.40
N SER A 65 9.80 -9.90 1.96
CA SER A 65 10.67 -9.10 2.84
C SER A 65 10.13 -7.68 3.13
N HIS A 66 9.34 -7.12 2.20
CA HIS A 66 8.81 -5.76 2.29
C HIS A 66 7.36 -5.70 1.79
N ILE A 67 6.47 -5.14 2.61
CA ILE A 67 5.06 -4.89 2.26
C ILE A 67 4.87 -3.40 2.07
N ILE A 68 4.75 -2.97 0.81
CA ILE A 68 4.57 -1.56 0.43
C ILE A 68 3.13 -1.37 -0.06
N ARG A 69 2.36 -0.49 0.59
CA ARG A 69 0.92 -0.32 0.30
C ARG A 69 0.40 1.05 0.72
N GLY A 70 -0.86 1.34 0.45
CA GLY A 70 -1.50 2.59 0.83
C GLY A 70 -1.68 2.74 2.35
N GLU A 71 -1.67 3.97 2.84
CA GLU A 71 -1.79 4.31 4.28
C GLU A 71 -3.13 3.92 4.91
N ASP A 72 -4.17 3.63 4.10
CA ASP A 72 -5.44 3.06 4.55
C ASP A 72 -5.29 1.67 5.18
N HIS A 73 -4.18 0.99 4.91
CA HIS A 73 -3.85 -0.31 5.47
C HIS A 73 -3.05 -0.26 6.79
N ILE A 74 -2.78 0.91 7.36
CA ILE A 74 -2.01 1.02 8.62
C ILE A 74 -2.66 0.22 9.75
N SER A 75 -3.99 0.32 9.92
CA SER A 75 -4.71 -0.49 10.92
C SER A 75 -4.61 -1.99 10.65
N ASN A 76 -4.62 -2.39 9.37
CA ASN A 76 -4.46 -3.79 8.99
C ASN A 76 -3.06 -4.33 9.35
N THR A 77 -2.03 -3.48 9.31
CA THR A 77 -0.68 -3.86 9.68
C THR A 77 -0.59 -4.30 11.13
N ALA A 78 -1.28 -3.63 12.03
CA ALA A 78 -1.34 -4.04 13.43
C ALA A 78 -1.92 -5.46 13.60
N PHE A 79 -2.97 -5.80 12.85
CA PHE A 79 -3.53 -7.18 12.82
C PHE A 79 -2.54 -8.18 12.22
N HIS A 80 -1.91 -7.84 11.09
CA HIS A 80 -0.97 -8.71 10.39
C HIS A 80 0.23 -9.04 11.28
N ILE A 81 0.80 -8.06 11.99
CA ILE A 81 1.90 -8.29 12.94
C ILE A 81 1.52 -9.33 13.99
N GLU A 82 0.30 -9.27 14.54
CA GLU A 82 -0.15 -10.26 15.51
C GLU A 82 -0.37 -11.65 14.91
N ILE A 83 -0.84 -11.72 13.66
CA ILE A 83 -0.99 -12.99 12.95
C ILE A 83 0.40 -13.60 12.65
N PHE A 84 1.37 -12.80 12.14
CA PHE A 84 2.76 -13.25 11.95
C PHE A 84 3.35 -13.81 13.25
N ARG A 85 3.16 -13.11 14.37
CA ARG A 85 3.62 -13.55 15.68
C ARG A 85 2.96 -14.87 16.13
N ALA A 86 1.65 -14.99 15.93
CA ALA A 86 0.90 -16.21 16.28
C ALA A 86 1.37 -17.43 15.47
N LEU A 87 1.73 -17.21 14.21
CA LEU A 87 2.28 -18.23 13.31
C LEU A 87 3.78 -18.46 13.51
N LYS A 88 4.43 -17.70 14.41
CA LYS A 88 5.89 -17.75 14.68
C LYS A 88 6.72 -17.50 13.42
N ALA A 89 6.23 -16.69 12.50
CA ALA A 89 6.89 -16.30 11.27
C ALA A 89 7.65 -14.98 11.42
N SER A 90 8.62 -14.76 10.54
CA SER A 90 9.34 -13.50 10.44
C SER A 90 8.39 -12.38 10.02
N ILE A 91 8.48 -11.22 10.67
CA ILE A 91 7.67 -10.04 10.33
C ILE A 91 8.41 -9.26 9.25
N PRO A 92 7.80 -9.00 8.08
CA PRO A 92 8.42 -8.20 7.02
C PRO A 92 8.53 -6.72 7.41
N ASN A 93 9.30 -5.96 6.63
CA ASN A 93 9.29 -4.49 6.72
C ASN A 93 8.01 -3.94 6.11
N PHE A 94 7.46 -2.89 6.71
CA PHE A 94 6.27 -2.22 6.19
C PHE A 94 6.59 -0.81 5.70
N ALA A 95 5.90 -0.40 4.64
CA ALA A 95 5.94 0.95 4.11
C ALA A 95 4.53 1.38 3.69
N HIS A 96 4.03 2.46 4.27
CA HIS A 96 2.70 2.97 3.95
C HIS A 96 2.80 4.32 3.25
N HIS A 97 2.63 4.29 1.91
CA HIS A 97 2.65 5.52 1.11
C HIS A 97 1.32 6.28 1.25
N PRO A 98 1.36 7.62 1.19
CA PRO A 98 0.17 8.44 1.24
C PRO A 98 -0.67 8.29 -0.03
N PHE A 99 -1.92 8.75 0.03
CA PHE A 99 -2.80 8.78 -1.13
C PHE A 99 -2.35 9.80 -2.16
N LEU A 100 -2.65 9.51 -3.43
CA LEU A 100 -2.67 10.51 -4.48
C LEU A 100 -3.95 11.33 -4.42
N THR A 101 -3.83 12.62 -4.63
CA THR A 101 -4.94 13.56 -4.68
C THR A 101 -4.90 14.38 -5.98
N ASP A 102 -6.03 14.93 -6.36
CA ASP A 102 -6.08 15.96 -7.39
C ASP A 102 -5.45 17.28 -6.90
N GLN A 103 -5.42 18.29 -7.77
CA GLN A 103 -4.86 19.61 -7.43
C GLN A 103 -5.63 20.32 -6.30
N GLN A 104 -6.90 19.95 -6.09
CA GLN A 104 -7.77 20.46 -5.03
C GLN A 104 -7.61 19.68 -3.71
N GLY A 105 -6.80 18.62 -3.69
CA GLY A 105 -6.59 17.77 -2.52
C GLY A 105 -7.67 16.68 -2.34
N LYS A 106 -8.51 16.45 -3.33
CA LYS A 106 -9.51 15.39 -3.31
C LYS A 106 -8.89 14.08 -3.80
N GLY A 107 -9.09 13.00 -3.05
CA GLY A 107 -8.60 11.67 -3.44
C GLY A 107 -9.26 11.16 -4.72
N PHE A 108 -8.49 10.42 -5.51
CA PHE A 108 -8.98 9.77 -6.72
C PHE A 108 -9.93 8.62 -6.33
N GLY A 109 -11.23 8.81 -6.57
CA GLY A 109 -12.23 7.76 -6.40
C GLY A 109 -12.39 6.92 -7.66
N LYS A 110 -12.98 5.73 -7.54
CA LYS A 110 -13.27 4.80 -8.66
C LYS A 110 -14.04 5.42 -9.85
N ARG A 111 -14.59 6.62 -9.69
CA ARG A 111 -15.38 7.33 -10.72
C ARG A 111 -14.55 8.24 -11.62
N ILE A 112 -13.27 8.45 -11.34
CA ILE A 112 -12.40 9.25 -12.19
C ILE A 112 -11.64 8.28 -13.09
N GLY A 113 -12.35 7.78 -14.11
CA GLY A 113 -11.84 6.81 -15.09
C GLY A 113 -10.69 7.29 -15.98
N SER A 114 -10.20 8.53 -15.79
CA SER A 114 -9.15 9.12 -16.61
C SER A 114 -7.71 8.83 -16.16
N LEU A 115 -7.51 8.27 -14.97
CA LEU A 115 -6.18 8.06 -14.38
C LEU A 115 -5.80 6.58 -14.19
N SER A 116 -6.36 5.68 -14.99
CA SER A 116 -5.82 4.32 -15.04
C SER A 116 -4.53 4.32 -15.87
N ILE A 117 -3.59 3.44 -15.50
CA ILE A 117 -2.36 3.22 -16.31
C ILE A 117 -2.71 2.86 -17.76
N GLU A 118 -3.79 2.10 -17.97
CA GLU A 118 -4.31 1.74 -19.28
C GLU A 118 -4.72 2.98 -20.09
N ASN A 119 -5.42 3.93 -19.47
CA ASN A 119 -5.81 5.18 -20.15
C ASN A 119 -4.59 6.03 -20.48
N LEU A 120 -3.64 6.18 -19.56
CA LEU A 120 -2.39 6.91 -19.84
C LEU A 120 -1.63 6.29 -21.02
N LYS A 121 -1.55 4.96 -21.07
CA LYS A 121 -0.95 4.24 -22.20
C LYS A 121 -1.71 4.52 -23.50
N ASN A 122 -3.03 4.51 -23.49
CA ASN A 122 -3.86 4.78 -24.67
C ASN A 122 -3.76 6.26 -25.14
N GLU A 123 -3.45 7.17 -24.21
CA GLU A 123 -3.18 8.59 -24.50
C GLU A 123 -1.76 8.85 -25.04
N GLY A 124 -0.92 7.79 -25.17
CA GLY A 124 0.41 7.88 -25.76
C GLY A 124 1.52 8.25 -24.77
N TYR A 125 1.32 8.01 -23.47
CA TYR A 125 2.41 8.13 -22.50
C TYR A 125 3.34 6.93 -22.58
N GLU A 126 4.64 7.17 -22.60
CA GLU A 126 5.66 6.13 -22.52
C GLU A 126 5.64 5.42 -21.15
N ASN A 127 5.89 4.13 -21.15
CA ASN A 127 5.89 3.33 -19.91
C ASN A 127 6.89 3.88 -18.90
N ILE A 128 8.09 4.25 -19.38
CA ILE A 128 9.13 4.80 -18.50
C ILE A 128 8.75 6.16 -17.92
N THR A 129 8.03 6.99 -18.67
CA THR A 129 7.50 8.27 -18.19
C THR A 129 6.53 8.06 -17.01
N ILE A 130 5.59 7.12 -17.18
CA ILE A 130 4.60 6.81 -16.15
C ILE A 130 5.31 6.30 -14.88
N LEU A 131 6.25 5.37 -15.05
CA LEU A 131 7.01 4.79 -13.93
C LEU A 131 7.84 5.85 -13.21
N ASN A 132 8.62 6.64 -13.95
CA ASN A 132 9.45 7.72 -13.42
C ASN A 132 8.60 8.75 -12.66
N TYR A 133 7.47 9.16 -13.24
CA TYR A 133 6.55 10.08 -12.57
C TYR A 133 5.98 9.49 -11.27
N LEU A 134 5.52 8.23 -11.26
CA LEU A 134 4.92 7.60 -10.09
C LEU A 134 5.94 7.34 -8.97
N ILE A 135 7.18 7.02 -9.31
CA ILE A 135 8.26 6.83 -8.32
C ILE A 135 8.62 8.16 -7.64
N ASN A 136 8.60 9.25 -8.37
CA ASN A 136 9.06 10.55 -7.88
C ASN A 136 7.93 11.44 -7.34
N ILE A 137 6.66 11.13 -7.65
CA ILE A 137 5.52 11.92 -7.15
C ILE A 137 5.46 11.87 -5.62
N GLY A 138 5.43 13.04 -4.99
CA GLY A 138 5.45 13.14 -3.53
C GLY A 138 6.83 13.01 -2.91
N SER A 139 7.88 12.90 -3.72
CA SER A 139 9.26 13.05 -3.24
C SER A 139 9.66 14.54 -3.21
N SER A 140 10.75 14.83 -2.50
CA SER A 140 11.37 16.17 -2.50
C SER A 140 12.36 16.39 -3.65
N LYS A 141 12.54 15.38 -4.50
CA LYS A 141 13.45 15.44 -5.65
C LYS A 141 12.73 15.97 -6.89
N ASP A 142 13.47 16.68 -7.72
CA ASP A 142 13.02 17.03 -9.07
C ASP A 142 12.95 15.76 -9.93
N ILE A 143 11.90 15.67 -10.76
CA ILE A 143 11.73 14.55 -11.68
C ILE A 143 12.60 14.80 -12.89
N THR A 144 13.59 13.93 -13.12
CA THR A 144 14.45 13.96 -14.30
C THR A 144 13.81 13.17 -15.46
N PRO A 145 14.04 13.54 -16.72
CA PRO A 145 13.50 12.82 -17.89
C PRO A 145 14.33 11.57 -18.21
N ASP A 146 14.47 10.67 -17.24
CA ASP A 146 15.19 9.42 -17.39
C ASP A 146 14.50 8.53 -18.43
N THR A 147 15.26 7.95 -19.34
CA THR A 147 14.76 7.17 -20.49
C THR A 147 14.94 5.67 -20.30
N ILE A 148 15.71 5.24 -19.32
CA ILE A 148 15.92 3.84 -18.99
C ILE A 148 15.59 3.55 -17.53
N LEU A 149 15.17 2.32 -17.26
CA LEU A 149 14.74 1.89 -15.93
C LEU A 149 15.85 1.98 -14.90
N ASP A 150 17.07 1.64 -15.26
CA ASP A 150 18.20 1.63 -14.33
C ASP A 150 18.48 3.02 -13.75
N ASP A 151 18.41 4.08 -14.57
CA ASP A 151 18.56 5.47 -14.11
C ASP A 151 17.47 5.87 -13.12
N VAL A 152 16.22 5.42 -13.37
CA VAL A 152 15.09 5.65 -12.45
C VAL A 152 15.31 4.94 -11.12
N LEU A 153 15.81 3.70 -11.15
CA LEU A 153 16.05 2.89 -9.96
C LEU A 153 17.24 3.40 -9.13
N GLU A 154 18.32 3.85 -9.78
CA GLU A 154 19.47 4.45 -9.08
C GLU A 154 19.07 5.69 -8.25
N ASN A 155 18.08 6.43 -8.74
CA ASN A 155 17.57 7.62 -8.07
C ASN A 155 16.49 7.33 -7.01
N PHE A 156 15.96 6.11 -6.95
CA PHE A 156 14.90 5.74 -6.01
C PHE A 156 15.42 5.51 -4.60
N ASP A 157 14.81 6.18 -3.63
CA ASP A 157 14.96 5.88 -2.21
C ASP A 157 13.61 6.04 -1.51
N ILE A 158 13.10 4.96 -0.94
CA ILE A 158 11.81 4.94 -0.24
C ILE A 158 11.71 5.98 0.88
N LYS A 159 12.85 6.37 1.47
CA LYS A 159 12.93 7.38 2.53
C LYS A 159 12.64 8.80 2.04
N ASN A 160 12.72 9.02 0.72
CA ASN A 160 12.40 10.31 0.12
C ASN A 160 10.91 10.50 -0.13
N ILE A 161 10.09 9.45 0.06
CA ILE A 161 8.63 9.55 -0.08
C ILE A 161 8.09 10.36 1.09
N SER A 162 7.34 11.43 0.76
CA SER A 162 6.71 12.30 1.74
C SER A 162 5.61 11.58 2.52
N ASN A 163 5.42 11.97 3.78
CA ASN A 163 4.28 11.53 4.60
C ASN A 163 2.95 12.19 4.19
N SER A 164 3.01 13.26 3.40
CA SER A 164 1.83 14.00 2.95
C SER A 164 1.32 13.48 1.62
N SER A 165 0.00 13.58 1.41
CA SER A 165 -0.62 13.21 0.13
C SER A 165 0.02 13.95 -1.05
N ALA A 166 0.36 13.21 -2.08
CA ALA A 166 0.96 13.76 -3.29
C ALA A 166 -0.12 14.24 -4.26
N LYS A 167 0.06 15.44 -4.82
CA LYS A 167 -0.87 16.01 -5.80
C LYS A 167 -0.48 15.58 -7.20
N PHE A 168 -1.35 14.83 -7.85
CA PHE A 168 -1.17 14.47 -9.25
C PHE A 168 -1.27 15.68 -10.15
N SER A 169 -0.34 15.81 -11.10
CA SER A 169 -0.32 16.88 -12.08
C SER A 169 -0.19 16.33 -13.49
N ASP A 170 -1.27 16.36 -14.25
CA ASP A 170 -1.28 16.00 -15.66
C ASP A 170 -0.30 16.86 -16.49
N LYS A 171 -0.19 18.15 -16.14
CA LYS A 171 0.76 19.07 -16.78
C LYS A 171 2.21 18.62 -16.63
N VAL A 172 2.59 18.19 -15.43
CA VAL A 172 3.96 17.70 -15.16
C VAL A 172 4.20 16.40 -15.91
N LEU A 173 3.24 15.46 -15.87
CA LEU A 173 3.35 14.20 -16.58
C LEU A 173 3.47 14.41 -18.10
N LYS A 174 2.69 15.31 -18.71
CA LYS A 174 2.79 15.68 -20.13
C LYS A 174 4.14 16.27 -20.49
N SER A 175 4.65 17.18 -19.67
CA SER A 175 5.97 17.77 -19.87
C SER A 175 7.06 16.69 -19.84
N LEU A 176 7.03 15.85 -18.84
CA LEU A 176 7.99 14.74 -18.69
C LEU A 176 7.94 13.80 -19.91
N ASN A 177 6.75 13.42 -20.38
CA ASN A 177 6.60 12.58 -21.55
C ASN A 177 7.20 13.23 -22.82
N SER A 178 6.97 14.53 -22.99
CA SER A 178 7.56 15.27 -24.10
C SER A 178 9.09 15.31 -24.06
N ASP A 179 9.67 15.37 -22.86
CA ASP A 179 11.12 15.42 -22.69
C ASP A 179 11.76 14.03 -22.86
N VAL A 180 11.10 12.97 -22.39
CA VAL A 180 11.50 11.57 -22.63
C VAL A 180 11.48 11.23 -24.13
N LEU A 181 10.49 11.71 -24.89
CA LEU A 181 10.37 11.45 -26.32
C LEU A 181 11.42 12.19 -27.18
N LYS A 182 12.11 13.20 -26.64
CA LYS A 182 13.16 13.96 -27.35
C LYS A 182 14.56 13.37 -27.15
N ASN A 183 14.73 12.56 -26.12
CA ASN A 183 16.01 11.90 -25.78
C ASN A 183 16.07 10.49 -26.39
#